data_6cea3ca442baeec64571b88391cb12f8
#
_entry.id   6cea3ca442baeec64571b88391cb12f8
#
_cell.length_a   1.000
_cell.length_b   1.000
_cell.length_c   1.000
_cell.angle_alpha   90.00
_cell.angle_beta   90.00
_cell.angle_gamma   90.00
#
_symmetry.space_group_name_H-M   'P 1'
#
loop_
_entity.id
_entity.type
_entity.pdbx_description
1 polymer ?
#
loop_
_entity_poly.entity_id
_entity_poly.type
_entity_poly.pdbx_seq_one_letter_code
_entity_poly.pdbx_strand_id
1 'polypeptide(L)'
;MLAALTARKVPLAVALFAALVAFSLLPWRVAARSQPRARAAAGTQVEVVITSAHLSQALARMPDLALSSANPGGPIIHVDENARYQSIKGFGAAMTDSSAWLIGDILTPAARTALMSALFGPGGIGLNFLRIPMGASDFTAGGKPYSYDDLPRGATDPSLAHFSITHDTRFIIPALEQALALDPGMFLLANPWSPPGWMKTNDSLANVNGTGHLKPSSAGPLARYFVRFLEAYSAAGIHVAAITPENEPGQASTYPGMNLSEPSEAAFIRDDLVPALRAAQLDTRVYGYDWGWSAPQMRYALALARSRAAGELSGVSTHCYRGNPTAIAALHTLAPRLDEIVAECSPGIMPAPTSEVEIGSMRNWASALALWNLALDPAGGPVEPPNLACPHCTGIVTVHEATHTVTYTRDYYQLGQASKFVLPGAVRIGSNHFVRYQHPSKRASMATPGLDDVAFENPDGSRVLVAYNNSTAPIAFGVENDGQYFAYTLTPRATGTFIWNQPA
;
A
#
# COMPACT_ATOMS: atom_id res chain seq x y z
N MET A 1 -21.99 -71.55 48.50
CA MET A 1 -20.62 -72.03 48.44
C MET A 1 -19.78 -70.89 48.02
N LEU A 2 -19.30 -70.15 48.97
CA LEU A 2 -17.98 -70.06 49.56
C LEU A 2 -16.82 -70.18 48.54
N ALA A 3 -16.13 -69.03 48.32
CA ALA A 3 -14.79 -68.88 48.88
C ALA A 3 -14.30 -67.43 48.65
N ALA A 4 -13.95 -66.79 49.74
CA ALA A 4 -13.24 -65.51 49.82
C ALA A 4 -11.74 -65.74 49.62
N LEU A 5 -11.03 -64.75 49.07
CA LEU A 5 -9.58 -64.58 49.35
C LEU A 5 -9.18 -63.11 49.19
N THR A 6 -9.05 -62.50 50.31
CA THR A 6 -8.06 -61.56 50.87
C THR A 6 -7.32 -60.57 50.00
N ALA A 7 -7.49 -59.31 50.38
CA ALA A 7 -6.76 -58.12 49.97
C ALA A 7 -5.28 -58.11 50.44
N ARG A 8 -4.39 -57.64 49.60
CA ARG A 8 -3.11 -57.07 50.05
C ARG A 8 -3.04 -55.60 49.57
N LYS A 9 -2.97 -54.72 50.54
CA LYS A 9 -2.69 -53.28 50.36
C LYS A 9 -1.19 -53.11 50.15
N VAL A 10 -0.82 -52.33 49.11
CA VAL A 10 0.51 -51.74 48.97
C VAL A 10 0.30 -50.23 48.84
N PRO A 11 0.97 -49.34 49.60
CA PRO A 11 0.82 -47.93 49.51
C PRO A 11 1.68 -47.38 48.36
N LEU A 12 1.05 -46.66 47.45
CA LEU A 12 1.73 -45.91 46.41
C LEU A 12 1.99 -44.50 46.92
N ALA A 13 3.26 -44.18 47.12
CA ALA A 13 3.72 -42.83 47.43
C ALA A 13 3.62 -41.97 46.15
N VAL A 14 2.79 -40.94 46.20
CA VAL A 14 2.69 -39.92 45.15
C VAL A 14 3.78 -38.89 45.43
N ALA A 15 4.85 -38.89 44.64
CA ALA A 15 5.80 -37.80 44.58
C ALA A 15 5.30 -36.75 43.61
N LEU A 16 4.84 -35.61 44.12
CA LEU A 16 4.60 -34.40 43.35
C LEU A 16 5.95 -33.81 42.89
N PHE A 17 6.26 -33.91 41.60
CA PHE A 17 7.27 -33.07 40.96
C PHE A 17 6.58 -31.80 40.43
N ALA A 18 6.67 -30.71 41.18
CA ALA A 18 6.35 -29.38 40.70
C ALA A 18 7.50 -28.88 39.82
N ALA A 19 7.38 -29.00 38.51
CA ALA A 19 8.28 -28.32 37.57
C ALA A 19 7.82 -26.88 37.41
N LEU A 20 8.49 -25.97 38.11
CA LEU A 20 8.41 -24.54 37.85
C LEU A 20 9.07 -24.25 36.48
N VAL A 21 8.28 -24.08 35.43
CA VAL A 21 8.76 -23.50 34.18
C VAL A 21 8.72 -21.98 34.38
N ALA A 22 9.87 -21.40 34.72
CA ALA A 22 10.07 -19.96 34.67
C ALA A 22 10.17 -19.54 33.20
N PHE A 23 9.07 -19.02 32.63
CA PHE A 23 9.12 -18.27 31.39
C PHE A 23 9.84 -16.95 31.65
N SER A 24 11.11 -16.88 31.30
CA SER A 24 11.85 -15.63 31.21
C SER A 24 11.32 -14.84 30.01
N LEU A 25 10.53 -13.80 30.26
CA LEU A 25 10.17 -12.75 29.31
C LEU A 25 11.44 -11.95 28.97
N LEU A 26 12.23 -12.45 28.05
CA LEU A 26 13.21 -11.64 27.34
C LEU A 26 12.46 -10.90 26.23
N PRO A 27 12.54 -9.55 26.16
CA PRO A 27 12.02 -8.83 25.03
C PRO A 27 12.83 -9.26 23.80
N TRP A 28 12.18 -9.91 22.85
CA TRP A 28 12.73 -10.14 21.53
C TRP A 28 12.95 -8.77 20.87
N ARG A 29 14.13 -8.22 21.05
CA ARG A 29 14.65 -7.21 20.15
C ARG A 29 14.92 -7.91 18.83
N VAL A 30 13.97 -7.86 17.91
CA VAL A 30 14.23 -8.16 16.50
C VAL A 30 15.21 -7.08 16.03
N ALA A 31 16.49 -7.41 16.08
CA ALA A 31 17.49 -6.65 15.36
C ALA A 31 17.18 -6.85 13.87
N ALA A 32 16.57 -5.85 13.25
CA ALA A 32 16.47 -5.78 11.82
C ALA A 32 17.90 -5.85 11.25
N ARG A 33 18.33 -7.03 10.82
CA ARG A 33 19.51 -7.18 9.99
C ARG A 33 19.13 -6.65 8.61
N SER A 34 19.27 -5.35 8.42
CA SER A 34 19.40 -4.77 7.10
C SER A 34 20.60 -5.45 6.44
N GLN A 35 20.35 -6.31 5.48
CA GLN A 35 21.45 -6.79 4.61
C GLN A 35 22.03 -5.55 3.91
N PRO A 36 23.35 -5.38 3.91
CA PRO A 36 23.94 -4.26 3.22
C PRO A 36 23.67 -4.40 1.72
N ARG A 37 22.77 -3.55 1.19
CA ARG A 37 22.77 -3.26 -0.25
C ARG A 37 24.17 -2.81 -0.60
N ALA A 38 24.69 -3.25 -1.75
CA ALA A 38 26.02 -2.90 -2.20
C ALA A 38 26.21 -1.37 -2.09
N ARG A 39 27.09 -0.95 -1.21
CA ARG A 39 27.42 0.44 -0.94
C ARG A 39 27.97 1.02 -2.23
N ALA A 40 27.36 2.08 -2.78
CA ALA A 40 27.98 2.85 -3.84
C ALA A 40 29.40 3.24 -3.38
N ALA A 41 30.38 3.13 -4.27
CA ALA A 41 31.74 3.51 -3.96
C ALA A 41 31.78 4.96 -3.48
N ALA A 42 32.50 5.23 -2.39
CA ALA A 42 32.46 6.52 -1.71
C ALA A 42 32.76 7.69 -2.67
N GLY A 43 31.79 8.59 -2.82
CA GLY A 43 32.07 10.02 -2.92
C GLY A 43 32.26 10.66 -4.29
N THR A 44 32.32 9.94 -5.44
CA THR A 44 32.59 10.61 -6.72
C THR A 44 31.74 10.16 -7.91
N GLN A 45 30.87 9.22 -7.74
CA GLN A 45 30.08 8.64 -8.82
C GLN A 45 28.57 8.66 -8.50
N VAL A 46 27.78 8.81 -9.55
CA VAL A 46 26.33 8.74 -9.52
C VAL A 46 25.91 7.46 -10.23
N GLU A 47 25.27 6.55 -9.52
CA GLU A 47 24.63 5.39 -10.11
C GLU A 47 23.39 5.82 -10.89
N VAL A 48 23.21 5.29 -12.10
CA VAL A 48 22.10 5.65 -13.00
C VAL A 48 21.31 4.41 -13.38
N VAL A 49 20.00 4.46 -13.18
CA VAL A 49 19.08 3.39 -13.54
C VAL A 49 17.93 3.96 -14.37
N ILE A 50 17.65 3.37 -15.53
CA ILE A 50 16.70 3.90 -16.51
C ILE A 50 15.59 2.89 -16.83
N THR A 51 14.36 3.40 -16.92
CA THR A 51 13.23 2.71 -17.56
C THR A 51 12.73 3.55 -18.74
N SER A 52 12.90 3.03 -19.96
CA SER A 52 12.46 3.70 -21.19
C SER A 52 10.98 3.42 -21.50
N ALA A 53 10.37 4.25 -22.34
CA ALA A 53 8.94 4.17 -22.70
C ALA A 53 8.50 2.78 -23.22
N HIS A 54 9.36 2.13 -23.98
CA HIS A 54 9.10 0.84 -24.63
C HIS A 54 9.90 -0.32 -24.02
N LEU A 55 10.41 -0.15 -22.79
CA LEU A 55 11.15 -1.15 -22.04
C LEU A 55 12.40 -1.71 -22.73
N SER A 56 12.98 -0.99 -23.72
CA SER A 56 14.32 -1.30 -24.21
C SER A 56 15.38 -1.15 -23.12
N GLN A 57 15.06 -0.32 -22.10
CA GLN A 57 15.71 -0.22 -20.82
C GLN A 57 14.63 -0.45 -19.75
N ALA A 58 14.79 -1.43 -18.90
CA ALA A 58 13.82 -1.88 -17.91
C ALA A 58 14.51 -2.02 -16.55
N LEU A 59 14.54 -0.93 -15.75
CA LEU A 59 15.42 -0.76 -14.60
C LEU A 59 16.88 -1.08 -14.94
N ALA A 60 17.29 -0.67 -16.15
CA ALA A 60 18.60 -0.96 -16.66
C ALA A 60 19.65 -0.06 -16.00
N ARG A 61 20.67 -0.66 -15.39
CA ARG A 61 21.83 0.08 -14.91
C ARG A 61 22.61 0.62 -16.10
N MET A 62 22.88 1.91 -16.07
CA MET A 62 23.67 2.63 -17.05
C MET A 62 25.10 2.83 -16.50
N PRO A 63 26.07 3.24 -17.34
CA PRO A 63 27.37 3.68 -16.84
C PRO A 63 27.22 4.77 -15.78
N ASP A 64 28.00 4.67 -14.71
CA ASP A 64 28.02 5.68 -13.65
C ASP A 64 28.50 7.02 -14.18
N LEU A 65 27.97 8.12 -13.63
CA LEU A 65 28.40 9.47 -13.96
C LEU A 65 29.39 9.98 -12.91
N ALA A 66 30.37 10.78 -13.35
CA ALA A 66 31.27 11.46 -12.43
C ALA A 66 30.61 12.76 -11.91
N LEU A 67 30.75 13.04 -10.62
CA LEU A 67 30.50 14.36 -10.05
C LEU A 67 31.61 15.36 -10.48
N SER A 68 31.23 16.59 -10.74
CA SER A 68 32.10 17.65 -11.21
C SER A 68 31.72 18.99 -10.59
N SER A 69 32.68 19.87 -10.34
CA SER A 69 32.40 21.26 -9.95
C SER A 69 32.00 22.15 -11.15
N ALA A 70 32.08 21.64 -12.38
CA ALA A 70 31.72 22.39 -13.59
C ALA A 70 30.19 22.36 -13.83
N ASN A 71 29.57 23.53 -13.89
CA ASN A 71 28.17 23.64 -14.26
C ASN A 71 27.96 23.23 -15.73
N PRO A 72 27.12 22.21 -16.02
CA PRO A 72 26.91 21.72 -17.39
C PRO A 72 26.07 22.66 -18.26
N GLY A 73 25.45 23.69 -17.67
CA GLY A 73 24.49 24.57 -18.35
C GLY A 73 23.11 23.95 -18.60
N GLY A 74 22.20 24.73 -19.18
CA GLY A 74 20.82 24.28 -19.46
C GLY A 74 19.93 24.27 -18.22
N PRO A 75 18.83 23.48 -18.23
CA PRO A 75 17.99 23.27 -17.07
C PRO A 75 18.77 22.54 -15.96
N ILE A 76 18.75 23.06 -14.75
CA ILE A 76 19.43 22.48 -13.59
C ILE A 76 18.37 22.10 -12.54
N ILE A 77 18.36 20.85 -12.09
CA ILE A 77 17.66 20.43 -10.88
C ILE A 77 18.57 20.73 -9.70
N HIS A 78 18.17 21.67 -8.85
CA HIS A 78 18.89 21.98 -7.61
C HIS A 78 18.32 21.12 -6.47
N VAL A 79 19.16 20.26 -5.92
CA VAL A 79 18.81 19.40 -4.76
C VAL A 79 19.28 20.12 -3.49
N ASP A 80 18.35 20.36 -2.56
CA ASP A 80 18.61 21.04 -1.29
C ASP A 80 18.25 20.13 -0.10
N GLU A 81 19.26 19.63 0.58
CA GLU A 81 19.13 18.72 1.72
C GLU A 81 18.62 19.44 2.98
N ASN A 82 18.74 20.77 3.06
CA ASN A 82 18.25 21.56 4.19
C ASN A 82 16.73 21.74 4.12
N ALA A 83 16.14 21.67 2.92
CA ALA A 83 14.70 21.69 2.73
C ALA A 83 14.13 20.27 2.92
N ARG A 84 13.71 19.94 4.14
CA ARG A 84 13.23 18.61 4.54
C ARG A 84 11.72 18.58 4.66
N TYR A 85 11.10 17.48 4.21
CA TYR A 85 9.66 17.30 4.16
C TYR A 85 9.24 15.99 4.85
N GLN A 86 8.26 15.27 4.31
CA GLN A 86 7.75 14.03 4.90
C GLN A 86 8.77 12.88 4.83
N SER A 87 8.63 11.96 5.77
CA SER A 87 9.30 10.66 5.74
C SER A 87 8.50 9.68 4.90
N ILE A 88 9.18 8.85 4.11
CA ILE A 88 8.58 7.87 3.20
C ILE A 88 8.38 6.54 3.93
N LYS A 89 7.17 6.00 3.87
CA LYS A 89 6.82 4.67 4.39
C LYS A 89 7.07 3.59 3.36
N GLY A 90 6.70 3.85 2.09
CA GLY A 90 6.94 2.86 1.06
C GLY A 90 6.14 3.02 -0.21
N PHE A 91 6.43 2.09 -1.12
CA PHE A 91 5.80 1.96 -2.44
C PHE A 91 5.33 0.53 -2.63
N GLY A 92 4.18 0.35 -3.26
CA GLY A 92 3.65 -0.98 -3.43
C GLY A 92 2.41 -1.10 -4.26
N ALA A 93 1.62 -2.14 -3.98
CA ALA A 93 0.37 -2.40 -4.68
C ALA A 93 -0.64 -3.14 -3.78
N ALA A 94 -1.87 -3.32 -4.27
CA ALA A 94 -2.88 -4.05 -3.55
C ALA A 94 -2.76 -5.57 -3.79
N MET A 95 -2.66 -6.34 -2.71
CA MET A 95 -2.82 -7.79 -2.69
C MET A 95 -4.31 -8.10 -2.59
N THR A 96 -5.02 -8.03 -3.72
CA THR A 96 -6.43 -8.42 -3.80
C THR A 96 -6.59 -9.94 -3.75
N ASP A 97 -7.80 -10.42 -3.49
CA ASP A 97 -8.12 -11.84 -3.57
C ASP A 97 -7.73 -12.43 -4.94
N SER A 98 -8.04 -11.72 -6.03
CA SER A 98 -7.65 -12.11 -7.39
C SER A 98 -6.14 -12.18 -7.58
N SER A 99 -5.39 -11.19 -7.08
CA SER A 99 -3.92 -11.21 -7.13
C SER A 99 -3.36 -12.40 -6.34
N ALA A 100 -3.87 -12.64 -5.15
CA ALA A 100 -3.43 -13.74 -4.31
C ALA A 100 -3.76 -15.11 -4.92
N TRP A 101 -4.94 -15.26 -5.55
CA TRP A 101 -5.33 -16.46 -6.25
C TRP A 101 -4.44 -16.73 -7.47
N LEU A 102 -4.18 -15.73 -8.31
CA LEU A 102 -3.28 -15.85 -9.47
C LEU A 102 -1.87 -16.27 -9.05
N ILE A 103 -1.36 -15.72 -7.97
CA ILE A 103 -0.03 -16.04 -7.43
C ILE A 103 -0.03 -17.42 -6.79
N GLY A 104 -1.05 -17.74 -5.99
CA GLY A 104 -1.09 -18.93 -5.14
C GLY A 104 -1.54 -20.20 -5.84
N ASP A 105 -2.53 -20.11 -6.75
CA ASP A 105 -3.18 -21.26 -7.38
C ASP A 105 -2.76 -21.46 -8.84
N ILE A 106 -2.54 -20.37 -9.58
CA ILE A 106 -2.22 -20.45 -11.00
C ILE A 106 -0.73 -20.67 -11.25
N LEU A 107 0.14 -19.94 -10.53
CA LEU A 107 1.58 -20.07 -10.76
C LEU A 107 2.13 -21.38 -10.17
N THR A 108 3.04 -22.02 -10.91
CA THR A 108 3.83 -23.10 -10.36
C THR A 108 4.64 -22.60 -9.12
N PRO A 109 5.01 -23.48 -8.18
CA PRO A 109 5.83 -23.08 -7.03
C PRO A 109 7.11 -22.31 -7.40
N ALA A 110 7.77 -22.71 -8.50
CA ALA A 110 8.98 -22.05 -8.98
C ALA A 110 8.67 -20.65 -9.55
N ALA A 111 7.63 -20.51 -10.39
CA ALA A 111 7.22 -19.22 -10.93
C ALA A 111 6.74 -18.26 -9.85
N ARG A 112 5.98 -18.76 -8.85
CA ARG A 112 5.56 -17.99 -7.69
C ARG A 112 6.76 -17.47 -6.89
N THR A 113 7.73 -18.34 -6.56
CA THR A 113 8.93 -17.94 -5.83
C THR A 113 9.71 -16.87 -6.59
N ALA A 114 9.86 -17.02 -7.91
CA ALA A 114 10.53 -16.05 -8.75
C ALA A 114 9.79 -14.71 -8.77
N LEU A 115 8.46 -14.71 -8.91
CA LEU A 115 7.63 -13.50 -8.87
C LEU A 115 7.72 -12.80 -7.50
N MET A 116 7.53 -13.52 -6.40
CA MET A 116 7.61 -12.93 -5.06
C MET A 116 8.98 -12.32 -4.80
N SER A 117 10.06 -12.98 -5.21
CA SER A 117 11.42 -12.41 -5.13
C SER A 117 11.59 -11.17 -6.00
N ALA A 118 10.98 -11.11 -7.18
CA ALA A 118 11.02 -9.95 -8.06
C ALA A 118 10.22 -8.76 -7.50
N LEU A 119 9.11 -9.01 -6.80
CA LEU A 119 8.28 -7.99 -6.20
C LEU A 119 8.89 -7.45 -4.89
N PHE A 120 9.24 -8.32 -3.96
CA PHE A 120 9.54 -7.97 -2.57
C PHE A 120 11.01 -8.16 -2.18
N GLY A 121 11.75 -8.98 -2.93
CA GLY A 121 13.14 -9.27 -2.62
C GLY A 121 14.09 -8.12 -2.97
N PRO A 122 15.28 -8.07 -2.35
CA PRO A 122 16.27 -7.01 -2.57
C PRO A 122 16.85 -7.01 -3.99
N GLY A 123 16.81 -8.15 -4.70
CA GLY A 123 17.17 -8.25 -6.11
C GLY A 123 16.10 -7.75 -7.07
N GLY A 124 14.85 -7.69 -6.62
CA GLY A 124 13.69 -7.21 -7.38
C GLY A 124 13.47 -5.71 -7.25
N ILE A 125 12.21 -5.28 -7.29
CA ILE A 125 11.83 -3.87 -7.11
C ILE A 125 11.64 -3.47 -5.66
N GLY A 126 11.65 -4.42 -4.71
CA GLY A 126 11.64 -4.17 -3.27
C GLY A 126 10.40 -3.42 -2.78
N LEU A 127 9.21 -3.87 -3.20
CA LEU A 127 7.96 -3.33 -2.66
C LEU A 127 7.91 -3.54 -1.14
N ASN A 128 7.50 -2.51 -0.42
CA ASN A 128 7.47 -2.47 1.04
C ASN A 128 6.18 -1.87 1.60
N PHE A 129 5.18 -1.69 0.76
CA PHE A 129 3.82 -1.31 1.12
C PHE A 129 2.82 -2.24 0.43
N LEU A 130 1.89 -2.83 1.17
CA LEU A 130 0.76 -3.56 0.61
C LEU A 130 -0.56 -3.04 1.17
N ARG A 131 -1.54 -2.88 0.27
CA ARG A 131 -2.94 -2.67 0.61
C ARG A 131 -3.69 -3.99 0.52
N ILE A 132 -4.52 -4.28 1.53
CA ILE A 132 -5.22 -5.57 1.66
C ILE A 132 -6.71 -5.30 1.83
N PRO A 133 -7.60 -5.81 0.96
CA PRO A 133 -9.03 -5.80 1.23
C PRO A 133 -9.38 -6.64 2.47
N MET A 134 -10.28 -6.13 3.31
CA MET A 134 -10.91 -6.87 4.40
C MET A 134 -12.21 -7.52 3.88
N GLY A 135 -12.13 -8.74 3.37
CA GLY A 135 -13.17 -9.39 2.62
C GLY A 135 -13.08 -9.10 1.13
N ALA A 136 -14.18 -9.28 0.39
CA ALA A 136 -14.22 -9.09 -1.05
C ALA A 136 -14.09 -7.61 -1.46
N SER A 137 -13.39 -7.39 -2.57
CA SER A 137 -13.40 -6.16 -3.35
C SER A 137 -14.07 -6.39 -4.70
N ASP A 138 -13.93 -5.47 -5.66
CA ASP A 138 -14.25 -5.67 -7.08
C ASP A 138 -13.33 -6.69 -7.78
N PHE A 139 -12.18 -7.03 -7.18
CA PHE A 139 -11.25 -8.06 -7.66
C PHE A 139 -11.25 -9.26 -6.72
N THR A 140 -12.29 -10.10 -6.88
CA THR A 140 -12.49 -11.31 -6.10
C THR A 140 -12.48 -12.54 -7.03
N ALA A 141 -11.60 -13.50 -6.76
CA ALA A 141 -11.53 -14.75 -7.49
C ALA A 141 -12.79 -15.59 -7.25
N GLY A 142 -13.27 -16.26 -8.30
CA GLY A 142 -14.49 -17.07 -8.23
C GLY A 142 -15.80 -16.27 -8.32
N GLY A 143 -15.72 -14.95 -8.48
CA GLY A 143 -16.87 -14.10 -8.84
C GLY A 143 -18.00 -14.05 -7.83
N LYS A 144 -17.74 -14.35 -6.56
CA LYS A 144 -18.73 -14.27 -5.49
C LYS A 144 -18.18 -13.41 -4.35
N PRO A 145 -18.80 -12.26 -4.07
CA PRO A 145 -18.39 -11.41 -2.97
C PRO A 145 -18.61 -12.11 -1.62
N TYR A 146 -17.74 -11.82 -0.66
CA TYR A 146 -17.82 -12.34 0.69
C TYR A 146 -17.42 -11.28 1.72
N SER A 147 -17.90 -11.46 2.93
CA SER A 147 -17.33 -10.85 4.14
C SER A 147 -16.92 -11.96 5.11
N TYR A 148 -16.36 -11.61 6.24
CA TYR A 148 -15.98 -12.62 7.24
C TYR A 148 -17.13 -13.03 8.16
N ASP A 149 -18.35 -12.51 7.92
CA ASP A 149 -19.54 -12.82 8.73
C ASP A 149 -20.83 -12.76 7.89
N ASP A 150 -20.85 -13.50 6.78
CA ASP A 150 -21.98 -13.55 5.87
C ASP A 150 -23.11 -14.40 6.42
N LEU A 151 -24.31 -13.86 6.40
CA LEU A 151 -25.52 -14.50 6.89
C LEU A 151 -26.63 -14.54 5.82
N PRO A 152 -27.60 -15.45 5.94
CA PRO A 152 -28.81 -15.39 5.14
C PRO A 152 -29.52 -14.04 5.32
N ARG A 153 -30.18 -13.56 4.27
CA ARG A 153 -30.89 -12.28 4.28
C ARG A 153 -31.88 -12.19 5.47
N GLY A 154 -31.84 -11.08 6.17
CA GLY A 154 -32.65 -10.82 7.36
C GLY A 154 -32.11 -11.38 8.67
N ALA A 155 -31.09 -12.25 8.62
CA ALA A 155 -30.38 -12.68 9.83
C ALA A 155 -29.38 -11.63 10.32
N THR A 156 -29.00 -11.66 11.58
CA THR A 156 -28.02 -10.76 12.19
C THR A 156 -27.14 -11.51 13.19
N ASP A 157 -25.88 -11.11 13.32
CA ASP A 157 -24.95 -11.64 14.33
C ASP A 157 -24.21 -10.53 15.08
N PRO A 158 -24.86 -9.81 16.00
CA PRO A 158 -24.17 -8.75 16.75
C PRO A 158 -22.98 -9.23 17.58
N SER A 159 -22.90 -10.52 17.87
CA SER A 159 -21.79 -11.14 18.62
C SER A 159 -20.62 -11.56 17.75
N LEU A 160 -20.81 -11.58 16.41
CA LEU A 160 -19.85 -12.10 15.44
C LEU A 160 -19.47 -13.56 15.70
N ALA A 161 -20.44 -14.38 16.09
CA ALA A 161 -20.21 -15.82 16.36
C ALA A 161 -19.84 -16.59 15.09
N HIS A 162 -20.24 -16.10 13.92
CA HIS A 162 -19.94 -16.69 12.61
C HIS A 162 -18.70 -16.09 11.92
N PHE A 163 -18.05 -15.11 12.57
CA PHE A 163 -16.84 -14.49 12.01
C PHE A 163 -15.76 -15.51 11.70
N SER A 164 -15.25 -15.51 10.47
CA SER A 164 -14.17 -16.41 10.04
C SER A 164 -13.37 -15.83 8.88
N ILE A 165 -12.04 -15.82 8.99
CA ILE A 165 -11.11 -15.49 7.90
C ILE A 165 -10.70 -16.71 7.08
N THR A 166 -11.44 -17.82 7.15
CA THR A 166 -11.09 -19.09 6.47
C THR A 166 -10.89 -18.92 4.96
N HIS A 167 -11.62 -17.99 4.33
CA HIS A 167 -11.43 -17.66 2.91
C HIS A 167 -9.99 -17.22 2.64
N ASP A 168 -9.45 -16.33 3.45
CA ASP A 168 -8.13 -15.73 3.25
C ASP A 168 -6.98 -16.71 3.48
N THR A 169 -7.22 -17.76 4.29
CA THR A 169 -6.18 -18.78 4.59
C THR A 169 -5.77 -19.58 3.36
N ARG A 170 -6.56 -19.54 2.29
CA ARG A 170 -6.26 -20.30 1.08
C ARG A 170 -5.18 -19.64 0.21
N PHE A 171 -5.24 -18.30 0.04
CA PHE A 171 -4.36 -17.59 -0.89
C PHE A 171 -3.74 -16.33 -0.28
N ILE A 172 -4.55 -15.46 0.37
CA ILE A 172 -4.12 -14.15 0.84
C ILE A 172 -3.07 -14.31 1.94
N ILE A 173 -3.37 -15.06 2.99
CA ILE A 173 -2.45 -15.30 4.11
C ILE A 173 -1.12 -15.91 3.61
N PRO A 174 -1.10 -17.02 2.82
CA PRO A 174 0.14 -17.57 2.30
C PRO A 174 0.95 -16.63 1.40
N ALA A 175 0.29 -15.76 0.64
CA ALA A 175 0.97 -14.75 -0.17
C ALA A 175 1.61 -13.66 0.69
N LEU A 176 0.91 -13.21 1.74
CA LEU A 176 1.43 -12.24 2.70
C LEU A 176 2.60 -12.80 3.52
N GLU A 177 2.52 -14.06 3.97
CA GLU A 177 3.61 -14.74 4.66
C GLU A 177 4.89 -14.77 3.80
N GLN A 178 4.75 -15.07 2.50
CA GLN A 178 5.88 -15.05 1.57
C GLN A 178 6.45 -13.65 1.36
N ALA A 179 5.59 -12.63 1.25
CA ALA A 179 6.01 -11.24 1.12
C ALA A 179 6.75 -10.76 2.38
N LEU A 180 6.20 -11.04 3.57
CA LEU A 180 6.79 -10.68 4.87
C LEU A 180 8.09 -11.46 5.16
N ALA A 181 8.24 -12.69 4.65
CA ALA A 181 9.50 -13.41 4.74
C ALA A 181 10.63 -12.73 3.92
N LEU A 182 10.28 -12.00 2.85
CA LEU A 182 11.23 -11.25 2.03
C LEU A 182 11.46 -9.83 2.55
N ASP A 183 10.44 -9.19 3.11
CA ASP A 183 10.51 -7.89 3.77
C ASP A 183 9.68 -7.89 5.07
N PRO A 184 10.28 -8.23 6.21
CA PRO A 184 9.60 -8.19 7.52
C PRO A 184 9.17 -6.81 7.99
N GLY A 185 9.71 -5.74 7.38
CA GLY A 185 9.40 -4.34 7.69
C GLY A 185 8.23 -3.75 6.88
N MET A 186 7.57 -4.56 6.06
CA MET A 186 6.52 -4.12 5.16
C MET A 186 5.37 -3.41 5.89
N PHE A 187 4.95 -2.25 5.37
CA PHE A 187 3.79 -1.53 5.86
C PHE A 187 2.51 -2.11 5.26
N LEU A 188 1.63 -2.67 6.09
CA LEU A 188 0.35 -3.23 5.66
C LEU A 188 -0.80 -2.29 6.03
N LEU A 189 -1.60 -1.90 5.03
CA LEU A 189 -2.85 -1.17 5.18
C LEU A 189 -4.01 -2.08 4.80
N ALA A 190 -4.99 -2.27 5.67
CA ALA A 190 -6.19 -3.04 5.37
C ALA A 190 -7.45 -2.18 5.40
N ASN A 191 -8.43 -2.49 4.55
CA ASN A 191 -9.70 -1.78 4.52
C ASN A 191 -10.83 -2.61 3.89
N PRO A 192 -12.08 -2.50 4.40
CA PRO A 192 -13.23 -3.13 3.78
C PRO A 192 -13.74 -2.30 2.61
N TRP A 193 -14.32 -2.98 1.61
CA TRP A 193 -15.22 -2.40 0.61
C TRP A 193 -16.67 -2.36 1.14
N SER A 194 -17.01 -3.28 2.03
CA SER A 194 -18.30 -3.36 2.69
C SER A 194 -18.15 -4.12 4.01
N PRO A 195 -18.86 -3.71 5.06
CA PRO A 195 -19.11 -4.60 6.18
C PRO A 195 -20.04 -5.74 5.75
N PRO A 196 -20.25 -6.79 6.58
CA PRO A 196 -21.26 -7.80 6.35
C PRO A 196 -22.62 -7.19 5.98
N GLY A 197 -23.33 -7.79 5.02
CA GLY A 197 -24.58 -7.25 4.49
C GLY A 197 -25.63 -6.95 5.57
N TRP A 198 -25.72 -7.79 6.59
CA TRP A 198 -26.65 -7.62 7.69
C TRP A 198 -26.40 -6.35 8.54
N MET A 199 -25.21 -5.78 8.49
CA MET A 199 -24.87 -4.50 9.15
C MET A 199 -25.42 -3.28 8.38
N LYS A 200 -25.81 -3.45 7.12
CA LYS A 200 -26.26 -2.37 6.24
C LYS A 200 -27.78 -2.32 6.06
N THR A 201 -28.28 -1.14 5.73
CA THR A 201 -29.73 -0.88 5.53
C THR A 201 -30.33 -1.66 4.37
N ASN A 202 -29.53 -1.99 3.34
CA ASN A 202 -29.96 -2.75 2.17
C ASN A 202 -29.75 -4.28 2.29
N ASP A 203 -29.20 -4.74 3.42
CA ASP A 203 -28.91 -6.16 3.69
C ASP A 203 -28.16 -6.84 2.53
N SER A 204 -27.10 -6.19 2.01
CA SER A 204 -26.32 -6.63 0.87
C SER A 204 -24.89 -6.11 0.97
N LEU A 205 -23.90 -6.87 0.46
CA LEU A 205 -22.52 -6.37 0.33
C LEU A 205 -22.44 -5.23 -0.69
N ALA A 206 -23.15 -5.30 -1.82
CA ALA A 206 -23.15 -4.26 -2.85
C ALA A 206 -23.82 -2.96 -2.36
N ASN A 207 -23.45 -1.84 -2.99
CA ASN A 207 -24.01 -0.51 -2.74
C ASN A 207 -24.80 0.01 -3.94
N VAL A 208 -25.67 -0.80 -4.50
CA VAL A 208 -26.47 -0.45 -5.68
C VAL A 208 -27.29 0.82 -5.42
N ASN A 209 -27.15 1.80 -6.31
CA ASN A 209 -27.79 3.13 -6.22
C ASN A 209 -27.46 3.90 -4.91
N GLY A 210 -26.39 3.58 -4.20
CA GLY A 210 -26.01 4.24 -2.96
C GLY A 210 -26.96 3.99 -1.79
N THR A 211 -27.64 2.84 -1.75
CA THR A 211 -28.67 2.53 -0.74
C THR A 211 -28.14 1.80 0.49
N GLY A 212 -26.90 1.32 0.45
CA GLY A 212 -26.27 0.58 1.54
C GLY A 212 -25.61 1.51 2.57
N HIS A 213 -26.31 1.86 3.64
CA HIS A 213 -25.77 2.64 4.76
C HIS A 213 -25.52 1.75 5.97
N LEU A 214 -24.51 2.07 6.78
CA LEU A 214 -24.33 1.42 8.08
C LEU A 214 -25.56 1.68 8.97
N LYS A 215 -26.14 0.62 9.52
CA LYS A 215 -27.19 0.76 10.53
C LYS A 215 -26.59 1.34 11.82
N PRO A 216 -27.22 2.31 12.49
CA PRO A 216 -26.70 2.85 13.75
C PRO A 216 -26.43 1.77 14.81
N SER A 217 -27.27 0.73 14.88
CA SER A 217 -27.07 -0.40 15.79
C SER A 217 -25.88 -1.29 15.45
N SER A 218 -25.28 -1.11 14.27
CA SER A 218 -24.17 -1.93 13.78
C SER A 218 -22.80 -1.28 13.94
N ALA A 219 -22.72 -0.02 14.43
CA ALA A 219 -21.42 0.65 14.63
C ALA A 219 -20.52 -0.13 15.61
N GLY A 220 -21.02 -0.49 16.78
CA GLY A 220 -20.28 -1.32 17.74
C GLY A 220 -19.92 -2.72 17.22
N PRO A 221 -20.86 -3.49 16.60
CA PRO A 221 -20.51 -4.72 15.88
C PRO A 221 -19.43 -4.55 14.82
N LEU A 222 -19.47 -3.49 14.00
CA LEU A 222 -18.47 -3.21 13.00
C LEU A 222 -17.09 -2.92 13.64
N ALA A 223 -17.02 -2.14 14.70
CA ALA A 223 -15.78 -1.91 15.43
C ALA A 223 -15.17 -3.23 15.96
N ARG A 224 -16.00 -4.14 16.49
CA ARG A 224 -15.53 -5.49 16.90
C ARG A 224 -15.13 -6.36 15.71
N TYR A 225 -15.73 -6.18 14.53
CA TYR A 225 -15.34 -6.88 13.30
C TYR A 225 -13.90 -6.52 12.89
N PHE A 226 -13.52 -5.23 12.97
CA PHE A 226 -12.13 -4.80 12.77
C PHE A 226 -11.19 -5.44 13.79
N VAL A 227 -11.55 -5.42 15.08
CA VAL A 227 -10.73 -6.05 16.13
C VAL A 227 -10.52 -7.54 15.84
N ARG A 228 -11.58 -8.29 15.53
CA ARG A 228 -11.48 -9.72 15.19
C ARG A 228 -10.62 -10.00 13.98
N PHE A 229 -10.71 -9.16 12.94
CA PHE A 229 -9.85 -9.26 11.77
C PHE A 229 -8.37 -9.09 12.17
N LEU A 230 -8.04 -8.03 12.90
CA LEU A 230 -6.68 -7.74 13.32
C LEU A 230 -6.10 -8.83 14.24
N GLU A 231 -6.89 -9.34 15.17
CA GLU A 231 -6.52 -10.47 16.03
C GLU A 231 -6.28 -11.75 15.23
N ALA A 232 -7.13 -12.06 14.25
CA ALA A 232 -7.02 -13.25 13.41
C ALA A 232 -5.77 -13.18 12.50
N TYR A 233 -5.48 -12.01 11.92
CA TYR A 233 -4.26 -11.80 11.14
C TYR A 233 -3.01 -11.83 12.02
N SER A 234 -3.04 -11.23 13.20
CA SER A 234 -1.96 -11.33 14.19
C SER A 234 -1.69 -12.76 14.61
N ALA A 235 -2.74 -13.58 14.80
CA ALA A 235 -2.60 -15.02 15.09
C ALA A 235 -1.97 -15.80 13.94
N ALA A 236 -2.11 -15.33 12.68
CA ALA A 236 -1.41 -15.84 11.50
C ALA A 236 0.00 -15.25 11.34
N GLY A 237 0.50 -14.47 12.30
CA GLY A 237 1.83 -13.85 12.23
C GLY A 237 1.90 -12.59 11.37
N ILE A 238 0.76 -12.02 10.98
CA ILE A 238 0.67 -10.83 10.11
C ILE A 238 0.24 -9.63 10.93
N HIS A 239 1.13 -8.66 11.08
CA HIS A 239 0.83 -7.38 11.71
C HIS A 239 0.29 -6.37 10.68
N VAL A 240 -0.97 -5.95 10.86
CA VAL A 240 -1.59 -4.90 10.04
C VAL A 240 -1.33 -3.55 10.69
N ALA A 241 -0.47 -2.75 10.07
CA ALA A 241 0.03 -1.50 10.62
C ALA A 241 -1.01 -0.37 10.60
N ALA A 242 -1.95 -0.42 9.65
CA ALA A 242 -2.99 0.60 9.50
C ALA A 242 -4.28 0.03 8.90
N ILE A 243 -5.39 0.73 9.15
CA ILE A 243 -6.71 0.45 8.56
C ILE A 243 -7.37 1.74 8.09
N THR A 244 -8.29 1.63 7.11
CA THR A 244 -9.31 2.66 6.83
C THR A 244 -10.70 2.09 7.10
N PRO A 245 -11.69 2.92 7.52
CA PRO A 245 -13.03 2.43 7.85
C PRO A 245 -13.81 1.86 6.66
N GLU A 246 -13.57 2.40 5.45
CA GLU A 246 -14.29 2.04 4.23
C GLU A 246 -13.49 2.44 2.99
N ASN A 247 -13.54 1.61 1.94
CA ASN A 247 -13.09 1.98 0.61
C ASN A 247 -14.12 2.86 -0.09
N GLU A 248 -13.71 4.02 -0.60
CA GLU A 248 -14.53 4.93 -1.40
C GLU A 248 -15.92 5.20 -0.78
N PRO A 249 -15.98 5.77 0.43
CA PRO A 249 -17.25 6.00 1.14
C PRO A 249 -18.19 6.90 0.32
N GLY A 250 -19.33 6.34 -0.10
CA GLY A 250 -20.31 7.04 -0.96
C GLY A 250 -20.26 6.64 -2.43
N GLN A 251 -19.36 5.75 -2.84
CA GLN A 251 -19.39 5.18 -4.18
C GLN A 251 -20.53 4.19 -4.33
N ALA A 252 -21.47 4.49 -5.23
CA ALA A 252 -22.48 3.50 -5.64
C ALA A 252 -21.85 2.44 -6.53
N SER A 253 -22.07 1.16 -6.23
CA SER A 253 -21.39 0.05 -6.88
C SER A 253 -22.26 -1.20 -6.96
N THR A 254 -22.02 -2.05 -7.97
CA THR A 254 -22.57 -3.40 -8.06
C THR A 254 -21.67 -4.45 -7.36
N TYR A 255 -20.47 -4.07 -7.00
CA TYR A 255 -19.53 -4.81 -6.16
C TYR A 255 -19.64 -4.35 -4.69
N PRO A 256 -18.93 -4.96 -3.73
CA PRO A 256 -18.99 -4.54 -2.34
C PRO A 256 -18.73 -3.04 -2.18
N GLY A 257 -19.50 -2.38 -1.36
CA GLY A 257 -19.40 -0.96 -1.07
C GLY A 257 -20.42 -0.52 -0.02
N MET A 258 -20.15 0.60 0.64
CA MET A 258 -21.06 1.20 1.60
C MET A 258 -21.13 2.72 1.42
N ASN A 259 -22.29 3.29 1.67
CA ASN A 259 -22.43 4.73 1.74
C ASN A 259 -22.18 5.18 3.20
N LEU A 260 -21.02 5.76 3.44
CA LEU A 260 -20.60 6.31 4.73
C LEU A 260 -20.37 7.81 4.58
N SER A 261 -21.21 8.63 5.20
CA SER A 261 -21.02 10.08 5.16
C SER A 261 -19.87 10.52 6.09
N GLU A 262 -19.25 11.66 5.80
CA GLU A 262 -18.14 12.17 6.63
C GLU A 262 -18.52 12.29 8.12
N PRO A 263 -19.70 12.84 8.51
CA PRO A 263 -20.09 12.87 9.92
C PRO A 263 -20.26 11.47 10.54
N SER A 264 -20.70 10.50 9.74
CA SER A 264 -20.87 9.10 10.19
C SER A 264 -19.52 8.41 10.35
N GLU A 265 -18.60 8.62 9.43
CA GLU A 265 -17.21 8.12 9.55
C GLU A 265 -16.51 8.72 10.78
N ALA A 266 -16.62 10.05 10.95
CA ALA A 266 -16.04 10.73 12.10
C ALA A 266 -16.62 10.21 13.44
N ALA A 267 -17.92 9.99 13.52
CA ALA A 267 -18.57 9.41 14.71
C ALA A 267 -18.08 7.97 14.94
N PHE A 268 -18.10 7.13 13.91
CA PHE A 268 -17.64 5.75 14.00
C PHE A 268 -16.18 5.63 14.47
N ILE A 269 -15.28 6.42 13.90
CA ILE A 269 -13.85 6.42 14.31
C ILE A 269 -13.74 6.78 15.79
N ARG A 270 -14.36 7.89 16.20
CA ARG A 270 -14.19 8.45 17.53
C ARG A 270 -14.88 7.64 18.60
N ASP A 271 -16.13 7.19 18.36
CA ASP A 271 -17.01 6.67 19.38
C ASP A 271 -17.01 5.14 19.48
N ASP A 272 -16.64 4.45 18.37
CA ASP A 272 -16.71 3.00 18.29
C ASP A 272 -15.34 2.37 17.96
N LEU A 273 -14.71 2.72 16.82
CA LEU A 273 -13.54 2.01 16.28
C LEU A 273 -12.31 2.18 17.17
N VAL A 274 -11.87 3.42 17.41
CA VAL A 274 -10.67 3.68 18.20
C VAL A 274 -10.82 3.23 19.66
N PRO A 275 -11.94 3.43 20.34
CA PRO A 275 -12.18 2.82 21.64
C PRO A 275 -12.08 1.28 21.63
N ALA A 276 -12.60 0.61 20.61
CA ALA A 276 -12.50 -0.85 20.50
C ALA A 276 -11.05 -1.32 20.28
N LEU A 277 -10.28 -0.65 19.43
CA LEU A 277 -8.87 -0.94 19.21
C LEU A 277 -8.05 -0.77 20.51
N ARG A 278 -8.28 0.32 21.24
CA ARG A 278 -7.63 0.57 22.53
C ARG A 278 -7.99 -0.49 23.58
N ALA A 279 -9.26 -0.88 23.66
CA ALA A 279 -9.72 -1.92 24.58
C ALA A 279 -9.09 -3.28 24.27
N ALA A 280 -8.84 -3.59 23.00
CA ALA A 280 -8.14 -4.79 22.53
C ALA A 280 -6.60 -4.65 22.58
N GLN A 281 -6.05 -3.52 23.03
CA GLN A 281 -4.61 -3.23 23.07
C GLN A 281 -3.92 -3.35 21.69
N LEU A 282 -4.63 -3.01 20.62
CA LEU A 282 -4.11 -2.98 19.26
C LEU A 282 -3.52 -1.60 18.94
N ASP A 283 -2.30 -1.58 18.38
CA ASP A 283 -1.56 -0.38 17.99
C ASP A 283 -1.79 0.04 16.53
N THR A 284 -2.72 -0.63 15.86
CA THR A 284 -3.09 -0.37 14.47
C THR A 284 -3.57 1.07 14.28
N ARG A 285 -2.98 1.77 13.32
CA ARG A 285 -3.29 3.18 13.02
C ARG A 285 -4.58 3.29 12.22
N VAL A 286 -5.34 4.37 12.43
CA VAL A 286 -6.56 4.66 11.66
C VAL A 286 -6.28 5.80 10.69
N TYR A 287 -6.48 5.53 9.40
CA TYR A 287 -6.52 6.53 8.34
C TYR A 287 -7.97 6.71 7.91
N GLY A 288 -8.37 7.94 7.67
CA GLY A 288 -9.74 8.22 7.22
C GLY A 288 -9.84 8.46 5.73
N TYR A 289 -11.05 8.59 5.22
CA TYR A 289 -11.42 9.01 3.88
C TYR A 289 -11.31 7.92 2.82
N ASP A 290 -10.12 7.56 2.36
CA ASP A 290 -9.83 6.51 1.37
C ASP A 290 -10.57 6.68 0.02
N TRP A 291 -10.50 7.88 -0.59
CA TRP A 291 -11.20 8.22 -1.84
C TRP A 291 -10.42 9.20 -2.72
N GLY A 292 -11.02 9.60 -3.87
CA GLY A 292 -10.34 10.31 -4.96
C GLY A 292 -10.02 11.79 -4.73
N TRP A 293 -9.18 12.37 -5.61
CA TRP A 293 -8.67 13.74 -5.52
C TRP A 293 -9.59 14.83 -6.09
N SER A 294 -10.79 14.49 -6.57
CA SER A 294 -11.70 15.52 -7.09
C SER A 294 -12.11 16.52 -5.99
N ALA A 295 -12.32 17.77 -6.36
CA ALA A 295 -12.71 18.81 -5.39
C ALA A 295 -13.98 18.47 -4.57
N PRO A 296 -15.04 17.82 -5.13
CA PRO A 296 -16.17 17.35 -4.32
C PRO A 296 -15.78 16.29 -3.29
N GLN A 297 -14.93 15.33 -3.67
CA GLN A 297 -14.47 14.27 -2.78
C GLN A 297 -13.52 14.81 -1.72
N MET A 298 -12.58 15.66 -2.07
CA MET A 298 -11.65 16.28 -1.10
C MET A 298 -12.34 17.15 -0.05
N ARG A 299 -13.56 17.68 -0.30
CA ARG A 299 -14.32 18.35 0.76
C ARG A 299 -14.65 17.43 1.93
N TYR A 300 -14.87 16.15 1.66
CA TYR A 300 -15.04 15.13 2.69
C TYR A 300 -13.75 14.98 3.53
N ALA A 301 -12.59 14.76 2.89
CA ALA A 301 -11.31 14.65 3.59
C ALA A 301 -11.01 15.88 4.46
N LEU A 302 -11.23 17.08 3.91
CA LEU A 302 -11.03 18.35 4.60
C LEU A 302 -11.98 18.52 5.80
N ALA A 303 -13.24 18.06 5.69
CA ALA A 303 -14.21 18.09 6.77
C ALA A 303 -13.83 17.09 7.88
N LEU A 304 -13.45 15.86 7.50
CA LEU A 304 -12.98 14.84 8.42
C LEU A 304 -11.74 15.30 9.22
N ALA A 305 -10.77 15.93 8.54
CA ALA A 305 -9.57 16.48 9.16
C ALA A 305 -9.84 17.66 10.13
N ARG A 306 -11.04 18.27 10.08
CA ARG A 306 -11.52 19.29 11.00
C ARG A 306 -12.51 18.78 12.03
N SER A 307 -12.95 17.54 11.90
CA SER A 307 -13.96 16.95 12.78
C SER A 307 -13.44 16.65 14.18
N ARG A 308 -14.34 16.23 15.07
CA ARG A 308 -13.96 15.76 16.42
C ARG A 308 -13.15 14.45 16.39
N ALA A 309 -13.20 13.69 15.31
CA ALA A 309 -12.38 12.50 15.12
C ALA A 309 -10.94 12.82 14.70
N ALA A 310 -10.65 14.04 14.30
CA ALA A 310 -9.34 14.43 13.80
C ALA A 310 -8.18 14.09 14.77
N GLY A 311 -8.42 14.11 16.08
CA GLY A 311 -7.45 13.71 17.12
C GLY A 311 -7.14 12.21 17.16
N GLU A 312 -8.00 11.40 16.61
CA GLU A 312 -7.90 9.93 16.57
C GLU A 312 -7.28 9.41 15.26
N LEU A 313 -7.21 10.27 14.25
CA LEU A 313 -6.62 9.92 12.96
C LEU A 313 -5.09 9.98 13.01
N SER A 314 -4.44 8.95 12.48
CA SER A 314 -3.02 8.95 12.15
C SER A 314 -2.76 9.64 10.80
N GLY A 315 -3.72 9.59 9.88
CA GLY A 315 -3.59 10.15 8.57
C GLY A 315 -4.86 10.10 7.73
N VAL A 316 -4.70 10.44 6.46
CA VAL A 316 -5.74 10.38 5.44
C VAL A 316 -5.24 9.54 4.28
N SER A 317 -6.08 8.62 3.82
CA SER A 317 -5.84 7.80 2.64
C SER A 317 -6.53 8.41 1.42
N THR A 318 -5.87 8.41 0.28
CA THR A 318 -6.41 8.98 -0.96
C THR A 318 -6.22 8.05 -2.15
N HIS A 319 -7.07 8.23 -3.18
CA HIS A 319 -6.96 7.57 -4.48
C HIS A 319 -6.66 8.58 -5.58
N CYS A 320 -5.85 8.24 -6.57
CA CYS A 320 -5.38 9.17 -7.58
C CYS A 320 -6.41 9.54 -8.66
N TYR A 321 -7.62 9.05 -8.55
CA TYR A 321 -8.64 9.26 -9.57
C TYR A 321 -9.27 10.66 -9.51
N ARG A 322 -9.61 11.23 -10.68
CA ARG A 322 -10.39 12.46 -10.85
C ARG A 322 -9.80 13.66 -10.11
N GLY A 323 -8.62 14.07 -10.46
CA GLY A 323 -7.96 15.22 -9.88
C GLY A 323 -6.48 15.20 -10.15
N ASN A 324 -5.70 15.81 -9.29
CA ASN A 324 -4.25 15.74 -9.32
C ASN A 324 -3.67 15.80 -7.89
N PRO A 325 -2.39 15.47 -7.69
CA PRO A 325 -1.80 15.33 -6.36
C PRO A 325 -1.74 16.63 -5.54
N THR A 326 -1.93 17.82 -6.13
CA THR A 326 -1.96 19.09 -5.35
C THR A 326 -3.11 19.11 -4.33
N ALA A 327 -4.11 18.23 -4.50
CA ALA A 327 -5.17 18.04 -3.52
C ALA A 327 -4.63 17.56 -2.16
N ILE A 328 -3.58 16.74 -2.15
CA ILE A 328 -2.90 16.27 -0.94
C ILE A 328 -2.21 17.43 -0.23
N ALA A 329 -1.49 18.28 -0.98
CA ALA A 329 -0.83 19.47 -0.40
C ALA A 329 -1.82 20.44 0.26
N ALA A 330 -3.03 20.58 -0.30
CA ALA A 330 -4.09 21.38 0.31
C ALA A 330 -4.58 20.78 1.64
N LEU A 331 -4.66 19.45 1.75
CA LEU A 331 -4.98 18.75 2.98
C LEU A 331 -3.86 18.90 4.01
N HIS A 332 -2.60 18.72 3.61
CA HIS A 332 -1.43 18.91 4.47
C HIS A 332 -1.36 20.33 5.04
N THR A 333 -1.62 21.34 4.23
CA THR A 333 -1.67 22.75 4.69
C THR A 333 -2.69 22.94 5.81
N LEU A 334 -3.82 22.24 5.75
CA LEU A 334 -4.88 22.32 6.75
C LEU A 334 -4.54 21.52 8.02
N ALA A 335 -3.96 20.36 7.89
CA ALA A 335 -3.75 19.38 8.95
C ALA A 335 -2.34 18.76 8.88
N PRO A 336 -1.26 19.54 9.09
CA PRO A 336 0.13 19.11 8.85
C PRO A 336 0.61 17.98 9.77
N ARG A 337 -0.16 17.64 10.79
CA ARG A 337 0.12 16.50 11.68
C ARG A 337 -0.40 15.16 11.13
N LEU A 338 -1.36 15.20 10.22
CA LEU A 338 -1.88 13.99 9.59
C LEU A 338 -0.91 13.53 8.51
N ASP A 339 -0.67 12.24 8.47
CA ASP A 339 0.06 11.61 7.40
C ASP A 339 -0.84 11.43 6.17
N GLU A 340 -0.30 11.58 4.99
CA GLU A 340 -1.03 11.40 3.74
C GLU A 340 -0.46 10.21 2.98
N ILE A 341 -1.34 9.30 2.56
CA ILE A 341 -0.97 8.17 1.71
C ILE A 341 -1.84 8.15 0.45
N VAL A 342 -1.27 7.65 -0.64
CA VAL A 342 -2.02 7.31 -1.85
C VAL A 342 -2.17 5.80 -1.87
N ALA A 343 -3.32 5.32 -1.41
CA ALA A 343 -3.55 3.89 -1.21
C ALA A 343 -4.05 3.16 -2.45
N GLU A 344 -4.46 3.91 -3.48
CA GLU A 344 -4.99 3.31 -4.69
C GLU A 344 -4.76 4.17 -5.94
N CYS A 345 -4.16 3.55 -6.96
CA CYS A 345 -4.02 4.07 -8.32
C CYS A 345 -3.99 2.89 -9.29
N SER A 346 -5.00 2.72 -10.12
CA SER A 346 -5.02 1.60 -11.06
C SER A 346 -4.32 1.92 -12.37
N PRO A 347 -3.25 1.23 -12.75
CA PRO A 347 -2.76 1.26 -14.11
C PRO A 347 -3.89 0.95 -15.12
N GLY A 348 -3.85 1.60 -16.27
CA GLY A 348 -4.91 1.50 -17.28
C GLY A 348 -6.03 2.51 -17.15
N ILE A 349 -6.38 3.00 -15.95
CA ILE A 349 -7.43 4.01 -15.73
C ILE A 349 -6.96 5.25 -14.95
N MET A 350 -5.82 5.22 -14.31
CA MET A 350 -5.26 6.40 -13.64
C MET A 350 -4.99 7.53 -14.64
N PRO A 351 -5.01 8.80 -14.18
CA PRO A 351 -5.01 9.96 -15.08
C PRO A 351 -3.66 10.24 -15.75
N ALA A 352 -2.58 9.58 -15.31
CA ALA A 352 -1.22 9.76 -15.81
C ALA A 352 -0.40 8.48 -15.65
N PRO A 353 0.78 8.37 -16.31
CA PRO A 353 1.70 7.26 -16.10
C PRO A 353 2.17 7.14 -14.64
N THR A 354 2.52 5.93 -14.21
CA THR A 354 2.95 5.61 -12.85
C THR A 354 4.03 6.57 -12.34
N SER A 355 5.06 6.87 -13.13
CA SER A 355 6.13 7.79 -12.72
C SER A 355 5.64 9.21 -12.44
N GLU A 356 4.67 9.72 -13.22
CA GLU A 356 4.08 11.06 -12.97
C GLU A 356 3.22 11.07 -11.70
N VAL A 357 2.42 10.01 -11.49
CA VAL A 357 1.62 9.86 -10.28
C VAL A 357 2.52 9.74 -9.05
N GLU A 358 3.57 8.93 -9.14
CA GLU A 358 4.53 8.69 -8.07
C GLU A 358 5.28 9.97 -7.66
N ILE A 359 5.95 10.62 -8.63
CA ILE A 359 6.67 11.87 -8.39
C ILE A 359 5.73 12.94 -7.85
N GLY A 360 4.58 13.11 -8.50
CA GLY A 360 3.59 14.10 -8.12
C GLY A 360 3.03 13.89 -6.70
N SER A 361 2.74 12.64 -6.33
CA SER A 361 2.26 12.30 -4.99
C SER A 361 3.31 12.60 -3.93
N MET A 362 4.55 12.15 -4.13
CA MET A 362 5.65 12.39 -3.17
C MET A 362 5.94 13.91 -3.02
N ARG A 363 5.93 14.67 -4.11
CA ARG A 363 6.10 16.15 -4.04
C ARG A 363 4.99 16.85 -3.29
N ASN A 364 3.81 16.27 -3.24
CA ASN A 364 2.62 16.81 -2.58
C ASN A 364 2.31 16.12 -1.22
N TRP A 365 3.34 15.67 -0.50
CA TRP A 365 3.29 15.17 0.87
C TRP A 365 2.84 13.73 1.06
N ALA A 366 2.54 12.96 0.01
CA ALA A 366 2.30 11.54 0.21
C ALA A 366 3.53 10.84 0.78
N SER A 367 3.33 10.05 1.82
CA SER A 367 4.38 9.23 2.47
C SER A 367 4.43 7.81 1.93
N ALA A 368 3.39 7.36 1.22
CA ALA A 368 3.33 6.06 0.58
C ALA A 368 2.46 6.09 -0.68
N LEU A 369 2.70 5.15 -1.60
CA LEU A 369 1.91 4.94 -2.81
C LEU A 369 1.68 3.45 -3.04
N ALA A 370 0.42 3.04 -3.24
CA ALA A 370 0.05 1.71 -3.72
C ALA A 370 -0.69 1.77 -5.05
N LEU A 371 -0.31 0.89 -5.99
CA LEU A 371 -1.05 0.67 -7.22
C LEU A 371 -2.14 -0.40 -7.04
N TRP A 372 -3.22 -0.31 -7.79
CA TRP A 372 -4.33 -1.25 -7.81
C TRP A 372 -4.34 -2.00 -9.15
N ASN A 373 -4.03 -3.28 -9.25
CA ASN A 373 -3.71 -4.42 -8.42
C ASN A 373 -2.22 -4.84 -8.54
N LEU A 374 -1.77 -5.74 -7.64
CA LEU A 374 -0.44 -6.35 -7.75
C LEU A 374 -0.32 -7.25 -8.99
N ALA A 375 -1.26 -8.18 -9.18
CA ALA A 375 -1.29 -9.12 -10.32
C ALA A 375 -2.70 -9.27 -10.87
N LEU A 376 -2.84 -9.24 -12.20
CA LEU A 376 -4.08 -9.58 -12.91
C LEU A 376 -3.75 -10.47 -14.10
N ASP A 377 -4.79 -11.12 -14.65
CA ASP A 377 -4.69 -11.89 -15.91
C ASP A 377 -4.64 -10.95 -17.15
N PRO A 378 -4.44 -11.47 -18.36
CA PRO A 378 -4.43 -10.67 -19.60
C PRO A 378 -5.76 -9.98 -19.92
N ALA A 379 -6.88 -10.43 -19.35
CA ALA A 379 -8.18 -9.81 -19.51
C ALA A 379 -8.47 -8.72 -18.44
N GLY A 380 -7.54 -8.51 -17.51
CA GLY A 380 -7.71 -7.59 -16.39
C GLY A 380 -8.51 -8.18 -15.23
N GLY A 381 -8.51 -9.50 -15.09
CA GLY A 381 -9.23 -10.25 -14.06
C GLY A 381 -8.32 -11.09 -13.16
N PRO A 382 -8.92 -12.04 -12.43
CA PRO A 382 -10.37 -12.25 -12.27
C PRO A 382 -11.06 -11.08 -11.55
N VAL A 383 -12.31 -10.88 -11.87
CA VAL A 383 -13.13 -9.81 -11.31
C VAL A 383 -14.48 -10.37 -10.87
N GLU A 384 -15.14 -9.69 -9.94
CA GLU A 384 -16.48 -10.05 -9.53
C GLU A 384 -17.49 -9.77 -10.65
N PRO A 385 -18.25 -10.77 -11.15
CA PRO A 385 -19.27 -10.54 -12.15
C PRO A 385 -20.57 -9.92 -11.55
N PRO A 386 -21.26 -9.03 -12.27
CA PRO A 386 -20.79 -8.37 -13.49
C PRO A 386 -19.86 -7.19 -13.17
N ASN A 387 -18.58 -7.36 -13.40
CA ASN A 387 -17.66 -6.26 -13.17
C ASN A 387 -17.77 -5.20 -14.25
N LEU A 388 -18.29 -4.06 -13.90
CA LEU A 388 -18.30 -2.85 -14.72
C LEU A 388 -17.38 -1.76 -14.12
N ALA A 389 -16.77 -2.01 -12.96
CA ALA A 389 -16.06 -1.00 -12.18
C ALA A 389 -14.75 -0.58 -12.84
N CYS A 390 -13.99 -1.52 -13.37
CA CYS A 390 -12.67 -1.23 -13.93
C CYS A 390 -12.35 -2.06 -15.18
N PRO A 391 -13.03 -1.83 -16.32
CA PRO A 391 -12.85 -2.65 -17.52
C PRO A 391 -11.47 -2.51 -18.17
N HIS A 392 -10.64 -1.57 -17.70
CA HIS A 392 -9.30 -1.29 -18.22
C HIS A 392 -8.21 -1.34 -17.13
N CYS A 393 -8.53 -1.78 -15.92
CA CYS A 393 -7.52 -2.00 -14.89
C CYS A 393 -6.53 -3.08 -15.31
N THR A 394 -5.26 -2.85 -15.03
CA THR A 394 -4.19 -3.84 -15.23
C THR A 394 -3.40 -4.00 -13.94
N GLY A 395 -2.85 -5.19 -13.72
CA GLY A 395 -1.90 -5.41 -12.64
C GLY A 395 -0.54 -4.80 -12.95
N ILE A 396 0.29 -4.61 -11.93
CA ILE A 396 1.70 -4.26 -12.18
C ILE A 396 2.46 -5.43 -12.80
N VAL A 397 1.95 -6.65 -12.62
CA VAL A 397 2.34 -7.83 -13.39
C VAL A 397 1.12 -8.52 -14.00
N THR A 398 1.31 -9.18 -15.13
CA THR A 398 0.27 -10.00 -15.77
C THR A 398 0.62 -11.47 -15.59
N VAL A 399 -0.30 -12.25 -15.01
CA VAL A 399 -0.18 -13.69 -14.86
C VAL A 399 -0.95 -14.39 -15.96
N HIS A 400 -0.27 -15.19 -16.77
CA HIS A 400 -0.87 -15.96 -17.87
C HIS A 400 -1.31 -17.35 -17.37
N GLU A 401 -2.61 -17.54 -17.19
CA GLU A 401 -3.17 -18.76 -16.60
C GLU A 401 -2.83 -20.01 -17.42
N ALA A 402 -2.95 -19.93 -18.74
CA ALA A 402 -2.72 -21.10 -19.62
C ALA A 402 -1.25 -21.57 -19.66
N THR A 403 -0.30 -20.68 -19.42
CA THR A 403 1.14 -20.98 -19.51
C THR A 403 1.85 -20.94 -18.17
N HIS A 404 1.17 -20.51 -17.11
CA HIS A 404 1.72 -20.32 -15.77
C HIS A 404 2.95 -19.38 -15.74
N THR A 405 2.97 -18.40 -16.64
CA THR A 405 4.08 -17.43 -16.80
C THR A 405 3.66 -16.03 -16.34
N VAL A 406 4.66 -15.16 -16.11
CA VAL A 406 4.46 -13.78 -15.67
C VAL A 406 5.07 -12.83 -16.69
N THR A 407 4.33 -11.76 -17.02
CA THR A 407 4.85 -10.60 -17.74
C THR A 407 4.92 -9.41 -16.78
N TYR A 408 6.10 -8.81 -16.68
CA TYR A 408 6.30 -7.56 -15.93
C TYR A 408 5.90 -6.39 -16.80
N THR A 409 4.96 -5.57 -16.33
CA THR A 409 4.43 -4.44 -17.11
C THR A 409 5.37 -3.22 -17.02
N ARG A 410 5.11 -2.19 -17.79
CA ARG A 410 5.81 -0.92 -17.65
C ARG A 410 5.64 -0.32 -16.24
N ASP A 411 4.47 -0.51 -15.65
CA ASP A 411 4.16 0.03 -14.31
C ASP A 411 5.00 -0.64 -13.21
N TYR A 412 5.30 -1.94 -13.34
CA TYR A 412 6.28 -2.63 -12.49
C TYR A 412 7.64 -1.93 -12.53
N TYR A 413 8.15 -1.63 -13.71
CA TYR A 413 9.46 -1.02 -13.86
C TYR A 413 9.46 0.47 -13.47
N GLN A 414 8.38 1.19 -13.70
CA GLN A 414 8.24 2.58 -13.28
C GLN A 414 8.16 2.70 -11.77
N LEU A 415 7.31 1.89 -11.11
CA LEU A 415 7.23 1.84 -9.65
C LEU A 415 8.57 1.44 -9.02
N GLY A 416 9.30 0.54 -9.68
CA GLY A 416 10.63 0.10 -9.28
C GLY A 416 11.69 1.21 -9.31
N GLN A 417 11.48 2.31 -10.03
CA GLN A 417 12.39 3.45 -10.03
C GLN A 417 12.47 4.15 -8.66
N ALA A 418 11.38 4.16 -7.90
CA ALA A 418 11.43 4.63 -6.52
C ALA A 418 11.53 3.46 -5.52
N SER A 419 10.66 2.46 -5.59
CA SER A 419 10.55 1.43 -4.55
C SER A 419 11.86 0.68 -4.27
N LYS A 420 12.70 0.53 -5.30
CA LYS A 420 14.00 -0.16 -5.16
C LYS A 420 15.06 0.68 -4.46
N PHE A 421 15.01 1.99 -4.58
CA PHE A 421 16.12 2.89 -4.22
C PHE A 421 15.76 3.85 -3.09
N VAL A 422 14.49 4.22 -2.92
CA VAL A 422 14.00 5.03 -1.81
C VAL A 422 13.62 4.11 -0.66
N LEU A 423 14.43 4.12 0.39
CA LEU A 423 14.25 3.21 1.52
C LEU A 423 13.13 3.67 2.47
N PRO A 424 12.45 2.76 3.18
CA PRO A 424 11.59 3.15 4.30
C PRO A 424 12.33 4.04 5.29
N GLY A 425 11.70 5.15 5.68
CA GLY A 425 12.33 6.17 6.52
C GLY A 425 13.15 7.21 5.77
N ALA A 426 13.31 7.10 4.44
CA ALA A 426 13.84 8.19 3.63
C ALA A 426 13.04 9.47 3.84
N VAL A 427 13.71 10.62 3.79
CA VAL A 427 13.06 11.93 3.90
C VAL A 427 13.07 12.58 2.52
N ARG A 428 11.90 13.04 2.06
CA ARG A 428 11.87 13.89 0.87
C ARG A 428 12.63 15.19 1.16
N ILE A 429 13.56 15.54 0.26
CA ILE A 429 14.35 16.77 0.32
C ILE A 429 13.99 17.72 -0.81
N GLY A 430 14.49 18.95 -0.75
CA GLY A 430 14.23 19.98 -1.75
C GLY A 430 14.73 19.58 -3.13
N SER A 431 13.90 19.80 -4.15
CA SER A 431 14.29 19.83 -5.55
C SER A 431 13.34 20.75 -6.31
N ASN A 432 13.84 21.44 -7.32
CA ASN A 432 13.00 22.21 -8.22
C ASN A 432 12.61 21.32 -9.41
N HIS A 433 11.45 21.55 -9.98
CA HIS A 433 10.97 20.87 -11.19
C HIS A 433 10.39 21.87 -12.20
N PHE A 434 10.25 21.42 -13.44
CA PHE A 434 9.83 22.25 -14.57
C PHE A 434 8.40 21.96 -15.02
N VAL A 435 7.71 21.07 -14.28
CA VAL A 435 6.34 20.67 -14.54
C VAL A 435 5.38 21.48 -13.67
N ARG A 436 4.21 21.82 -14.22
CA ARG A 436 3.11 22.44 -13.50
C ARG A 436 1.87 21.59 -13.63
N TYR A 437 1.20 21.30 -12.52
CA TYR A 437 -0.07 20.60 -12.54
C TYR A 437 -1.19 21.54 -12.98
N GLN A 438 -2.07 21.02 -13.85
CA GLN A 438 -3.27 21.76 -14.25
C GLN A 438 -4.32 21.73 -13.12
N HIS A 439 -5.35 22.59 -13.23
CA HIS A 439 -6.40 22.67 -12.22
C HIS A 439 -7.06 21.29 -11.98
N PRO A 440 -7.30 20.88 -10.71
CA PRO A 440 -7.74 19.51 -10.35
C PRO A 440 -9.12 19.08 -10.90
N SER A 441 -9.86 19.97 -11.55
CA SER A 441 -11.18 19.65 -12.13
C SER A 441 -11.14 19.08 -13.56
N LYS A 442 -9.99 19.00 -14.22
CA LYS A 442 -9.88 18.55 -15.63
C LYS A 442 -9.25 17.17 -15.73
N ARG A 443 -9.86 16.35 -16.57
CA ARG A 443 -9.62 14.91 -16.74
C ARG A 443 -8.35 14.54 -17.51
N ALA A 444 -7.68 15.48 -18.16
CA ALA A 444 -6.58 15.19 -19.06
C ALA A 444 -5.28 15.80 -18.53
N SER A 445 -4.21 15.00 -18.58
CA SER A 445 -2.84 15.39 -18.28
C SER A 445 -2.72 16.18 -16.98
N MET A 446 -2.30 15.50 -15.94
CA MET A 446 -2.10 16.13 -14.63
C MET A 446 -1.03 17.21 -14.67
N ALA A 447 -0.08 17.10 -15.58
CA ALA A 447 1.07 18.00 -15.68
C ALA A 447 1.28 18.56 -17.07
N THR A 448 1.92 19.73 -17.17
CA THR A 448 2.45 20.25 -18.43
C THR A 448 3.65 19.39 -18.87
N PRO A 449 3.89 19.20 -20.18
CA PRO A 449 5.07 18.50 -20.66
C PRO A 449 6.37 19.14 -20.15
N GLY A 450 7.31 18.32 -19.69
CA GLY A 450 8.59 18.78 -19.16
C GLY A 450 9.34 17.70 -18.39
N LEU A 451 10.29 18.15 -17.61
CA LEU A 451 11.05 17.32 -16.67
C LEU A 451 10.39 17.38 -15.30
N ASP A 452 9.92 16.26 -14.79
CA ASP A 452 9.36 16.10 -13.45
C ASP A 452 10.36 15.36 -12.58
N ASP A 453 10.48 15.73 -11.30
CA ASP A 453 11.45 15.13 -10.40
C ASP A 453 11.01 15.15 -8.94
N VAL A 454 11.63 14.28 -8.14
CA VAL A 454 11.55 14.33 -6.67
C VAL A 454 12.86 13.77 -6.08
N ALA A 455 13.36 14.40 -5.03
CA ALA A 455 14.60 14.00 -4.37
C ALA A 455 14.35 13.51 -2.94
N PHE A 456 15.19 12.56 -2.51
CA PHE A 456 15.14 11.94 -1.19
C PHE A 456 16.55 11.80 -0.61
N GLU A 457 16.62 11.82 0.72
CA GLU A 457 17.77 11.35 1.49
C GLU A 457 17.37 10.09 2.24
N ASN A 458 18.06 9.00 1.96
CA ASN A 458 17.86 7.71 2.63
C ASN A 458 18.44 7.72 4.06
N PRO A 459 18.01 6.78 4.93
CA PRO A 459 18.56 6.64 6.28
C PRO A 459 20.07 6.31 6.31
N ASP A 460 20.62 5.76 5.22
CA ASP A 460 22.06 5.49 5.08
C ASP A 460 22.86 6.69 4.57
N GLY A 461 22.20 7.82 4.36
CA GLY A 461 22.78 9.06 3.89
C GLY A 461 22.94 9.16 2.37
N SER A 462 22.53 8.16 1.60
CA SER A 462 22.51 8.27 0.13
C SER A 462 21.38 9.19 -0.35
N ARG A 463 21.65 9.94 -1.43
CA ARG A 463 20.66 10.79 -2.12
C ARG A 463 20.09 10.01 -3.28
N VAL A 464 18.80 10.15 -3.48
CA VAL A 464 18.07 9.54 -4.58
C VAL A 464 17.25 10.61 -5.28
N LEU A 465 17.49 10.81 -6.57
CA LEU A 465 16.65 11.64 -7.44
C LEU A 465 15.92 10.74 -8.42
N VAL A 466 14.59 10.77 -8.40
CA VAL A 466 13.75 10.16 -9.42
C VAL A 466 13.30 11.26 -10.37
N ALA A 467 13.63 11.14 -11.66
CA ALA A 467 13.26 12.12 -12.68
C ALA A 467 12.53 11.45 -13.84
N TYR A 468 11.50 12.11 -14.35
CA TYR A 468 10.67 11.64 -15.44
C TYR A 468 10.56 12.69 -16.54
N ASN A 469 10.88 12.31 -17.78
CA ASN A 469 10.63 13.14 -18.94
C ASN A 469 9.21 12.86 -19.46
N ASN A 470 8.24 13.72 -19.09
CA ASN A 470 6.84 13.55 -19.52
C ASN A 470 6.54 14.16 -20.90
N SER A 471 7.58 14.62 -21.64
CA SER A 471 7.47 15.17 -22.97
C SER A 471 7.65 14.14 -24.09
N THR A 472 7.53 14.59 -25.34
CA THR A 472 7.75 13.79 -26.55
C THR A 472 9.12 13.99 -27.19
N ALA A 473 9.98 14.81 -26.57
CA ALA A 473 11.34 15.08 -27.00
C ALA A 473 12.36 14.69 -25.91
N PRO A 474 13.61 14.36 -26.24
CA PRO A 474 14.66 14.21 -25.25
C PRO A 474 14.88 15.49 -24.46
N ILE A 475 15.15 15.38 -23.15
CA ILE A 475 15.46 16.52 -22.29
C ILE A 475 16.85 16.30 -21.69
N ALA A 476 17.79 17.19 -22.03
CA ALA A 476 19.09 17.30 -21.37
C ALA A 476 18.96 18.21 -20.15
N PHE A 477 19.51 17.80 -19.02
CA PHE A 477 19.48 18.56 -17.77
C PHE A 477 20.74 18.30 -16.95
N GLY A 478 21.06 19.23 -16.08
CA GLY A 478 22.05 19.06 -15.02
C GLY A 478 21.34 18.81 -13.68
N VAL A 479 22.06 18.22 -12.75
CA VAL A 479 21.67 18.13 -11.34
C VAL A 479 22.78 18.76 -10.53
N GLU A 480 22.41 19.63 -9.60
CA GLU A 480 23.32 20.29 -8.67
C GLU A 480 22.98 19.89 -7.24
N ASN A 481 23.99 19.51 -6.48
CA ASN A 481 23.87 19.28 -5.05
C ASN A 481 25.21 19.67 -4.38
N ASP A 482 25.17 20.64 -3.50
CA ASP A 482 26.30 21.16 -2.72
C ASP A 482 27.53 21.53 -3.59
N GLY A 483 27.27 22.26 -4.68
CA GLY A 483 28.30 22.73 -5.61
C GLY A 483 28.89 21.67 -6.51
N GLN A 484 28.40 20.45 -6.47
CA GLN A 484 28.74 19.36 -7.38
C GLN A 484 27.65 19.14 -8.42
N TYR A 485 28.04 18.81 -9.62
CA TYR A 485 27.13 18.67 -10.77
C TYR A 485 27.33 17.32 -11.45
N PHE A 486 26.25 16.78 -12.00
CA PHE A 486 26.26 15.79 -13.07
C PHE A 486 25.22 16.17 -14.11
N ALA A 487 25.31 15.58 -15.30
CA ALA A 487 24.36 15.84 -16.37
C ALA A 487 23.88 14.54 -17.01
N TYR A 488 22.62 14.54 -17.45
CA TYR A 488 22.01 13.43 -18.15
C TYR A 488 21.03 13.89 -19.23
N THR A 489 20.71 12.99 -20.17
CA THR A 489 19.65 13.21 -21.16
C THR A 489 18.65 12.08 -21.07
N LEU A 490 17.44 12.38 -20.61
CA LEU A 490 16.32 11.42 -20.61
C LEU A 490 15.62 11.43 -21.95
N THR A 491 15.46 10.26 -22.54
CA THR A 491 14.65 10.05 -23.74
C THR A 491 13.16 10.33 -23.44
N PRO A 492 12.31 10.55 -24.46
CA PRO A 492 10.89 10.78 -24.24
C PRO A 492 10.23 9.68 -23.41
N ARG A 493 9.41 10.09 -22.45
CA ARG A 493 8.63 9.19 -21.58
C ARG A 493 9.49 8.20 -20.77
N ALA A 494 10.78 8.46 -20.59
CA ALA A 494 11.67 7.67 -19.76
C ALA A 494 11.70 8.19 -18.32
N THR A 495 11.89 7.27 -17.39
CA THR A 495 12.15 7.54 -15.98
C THR A 495 13.59 7.16 -15.66
N GLY A 496 14.27 7.98 -14.92
CA GLY A 496 15.62 7.74 -14.44
C GLY A 496 15.72 7.93 -12.93
N THR A 497 16.45 7.02 -12.28
CA THR A 497 16.84 7.16 -10.87
C THR A 497 18.34 7.35 -10.79
N PHE A 498 18.75 8.37 -10.06
CA PHE A 498 20.13 8.77 -9.85
C PHE A 498 20.44 8.66 -8.36
N ILE A 499 21.49 7.91 -8.01
CA ILE A 499 21.85 7.64 -6.61
C ILE A 499 23.32 8.06 -6.40
N TRP A 500 23.56 8.87 -5.36
CA TRP A 500 24.94 9.30 -5.00
C TRP A 500 25.08 9.48 -3.50
N ASN A 501 26.34 9.47 -3.07
CA ASN A 501 26.73 9.91 -1.74
C ASN A 501 27.49 11.23 -1.86
N GLN A 502 27.45 12.05 -0.82
CA GLN A 502 28.35 13.20 -0.80
C GLN A 502 29.82 12.73 -0.74
N PRO A 503 30.75 13.44 -1.40
CA PRO A 503 32.15 13.28 -1.14
C PRO A 503 32.44 13.51 0.34
N ALA A 504 33.27 12.63 0.94
CA ALA A 504 33.68 12.74 2.33
C ALA A 504 34.53 13.97 2.58
#